data_bfc68f5ff13ee2f29db275a393da91eb
#
_entry.id   bfc68f5ff13ee2f29db275a393da91eb
#
_cell.length_a   1.000
_cell.length_b   1.000
_cell.length_c   1.000
_cell.angle_alpha   90.00
_cell.angle_beta   90.00
_cell.angle_gamma   90.00
#
_symmetry.space_group_name_H-M   'P 1'
#
loop_
_entity.id
_entity.type
_entity.pdbx_description
1 polymer ?
#
loop_
_entity_poly.entity_id
_entity_poly.type
_entity_poly.pdbx_seq_one_letter_code
_entity_poly.pdbx_strand_id
1 'polypeptide(L)'
;DALIQHTQKQNSHVEYESWPWGDKSYSLAKELSKGYDLKKQPTLFGMQKINRAKRIGVVTSAVDAVVMSIIDPHCTWLATGHEGKFGVALYHPNVIQDLRGTGVGVTLYPECDGEVEAEQIKENLLRNGIKADVYPHLDYLKNCEFVGHRKSIATIALKMIDMQFSYSDIMLALRLVDEQDI
;
A
#
# COMPACT_ATOMS: atom_id res chain seq x y z
N ASP A 1 19.55 0.02 13.66
CA ASP A 1 20.22 1.26 14.06
C ASP A 1 21.74 1.14 13.93
N ALA A 2 22.40 0.13 14.49
CA ALA A 2 23.85 -0.04 14.40
C ALA A 2 24.34 -0.26 12.94
N LEU A 3 23.58 -0.96 12.13
CA LEU A 3 23.92 -1.23 10.72
C LEU A 3 23.78 0.05 9.87
N ILE A 4 22.76 0.84 10.13
CA ILE A 4 22.55 2.14 9.48
C ILE A 4 23.68 3.12 9.85
N GLN A 5 24.07 3.17 11.13
CA GLN A 5 25.18 4.00 11.59
C GLN A 5 26.54 3.56 11.02
N HIS A 6 26.75 2.25 10.87
CA HIS A 6 27.97 1.73 10.30
C HIS A 6 28.12 2.06 8.81
N THR A 7 27.01 1.97 8.06
CA THR A 7 26.99 2.31 6.64
C THR A 7 27.11 3.82 6.38
N GLN A 8 26.56 4.66 7.25
CA GLN A 8 26.72 6.12 7.18
C GLN A 8 28.16 6.58 7.42
N LYS A 9 28.92 5.85 8.23
CA LYS A 9 30.34 6.17 8.47
C LYS A 9 31.26 5.80 7.32
N GLN A 10 30.89 4.84 6.50
CA GLN A 10 31.72 4.37 5.38
C GLN A 10 31.53 5.15 4.07
N ASN A 11 30.38 5.81 3.89
CA ASN A 11 30.07 6.56 2.68
C ASN A 11 29.45 7.91 3.03
N SER A 12 30.24 8.99 2.92
CA SER A 12 29.77 10.37 3.09
C SER A 12 28.76 10.81 2.01
N HIS A 13 28.43 9.97 1.05
CA HIS A 13 27.45 10.17 -0.02
C HIS A 13 26.49 9.00 -0.12
N VAL A 14 25.84 8.64 0.97
CA VAL A 14 24.75 7.66 0.92
C VAL A 14 23.52 8.35 0.34
N GLU A 15 23.27 8.14 -0.94
CA GLU A 15 22.01 8.51 -1.54
C GLU A 15 20.93 7.53 -1.08
N TYR A 16 19.93 8.06 -0.40
CA TYR A 16 18.74 7.32 -0.01
C TYR A 16 17.77 7.34 -1.18
N GLU A 17 17.62 6.22 -1.85
CA GLU A 17 16.50 6.02 -2.76
C GLU A 17 15.23 5.80 -1.94
N SER A 18 14.10 6.30 -2.45
CA SER A 18 12.81 6.23 -1.77
C SER A 18 12.44 4.80 -1.39
N TRP A 19 12.64 4.48 -0.14
CA TRP A 19 12.06 3.26 0.42
C TRP A 19 11.85 3.42 1.92
N PRO A 20 10.64 3.40 2.34
CA PRO A 20 9.36 3.66 1.67
C PRO A 20 8.96 5.13 1.66
N TRP A 21 9.83 6.06 2.00
CA TRP A 21 9.51 7.42 2.42
C TRP A 21 10.25 8.53 1.69
N GLY A 22 10.65 8.41 0.49
CA GLY A 22 11.24 9.53 -0.18
C GLY A 22 12.14 9.18 -1.34
N ASP A 23 12.53 10.16 -2.10
CA ASP A 23 13.21 10.00 -3.38
C ASP A 23 14.66 9.50 -3.24
N LYS A 24 15.18 9.44 -2.01
CA LYS A 24 16.55 9.01 -1.79
C LYS A 24 16.66 8.26 -0.47
N SER A 25 16.46 6.98 -0.49
CA SER A 25 16.78 6.10 0.63
C SER A 25 17.93 5.18 0.27
N TYR A 26 18.80 4.97 1.21
CA TYR A 26 19.86 4.00 1.07
C TYR A 26 19.26 2.61 0.94
N SER A 27 19.55 1.96 -0.17
CA SER A 27 19.13 0.58 -0.34
C SER A 27 20.08 -0.33 0.45
N LEU A 28 19.64 -0.75 1.63
CA LEU A 28 20.33 -1.78 2.40
C LEU A 28 20.60 -3.02 1.53
N ALA A 29 19.65 -3.35 0.65
CA ALA A 29 19.80 -4.42 -0.32
C ALA A 29 20.97 -4.19 -1.28
N LYS A 30 21.25 -2.92 -1.68
CA LYS A 30 22.39 -2.56 -2.54
C LYS A 30 23.73 -2.76 -1.84
N GLU A 31 23.82 -2.49 -0.56
CA GLU A 31 25.04 -2.75 0.22
C GLU A 31 25.23 -4.25 0.49
N LEU A 32 24.17 -4.92 0.90
CA LEU A 32 24.22 -6.36 1.12
C LEU A 32 24.50 -7.13 -0.19
N SER A 33 24.11 -6.60 -1.34
CA SER A 33 24.38 -7.21 -2.65
C SER A 33 25.84 -7.06 -3.12
N LYS A 34 26.64 -6.18 -2.52
CA LYS A 34 28.07 -6.06 -2.87
C LYS A 34 28.90 -7.33 -2.60
N GLY A 35 28.38 -8.24 -1.80
CA GLY A 35 29.00 -9.54 -1.51
C GLY A 35 28.13 -10.75 -1.84
N TYR A 36 26.89 -10.54 -2.26
CA TYR A 36 25.91 -11.62 -2.48
C TYR A 36 25.08 -11.31 -3.72
N ASP A 37 24.79 -12.31 -4.52
CA ASP A 37 23.87 -12.20 -5.68
C ASP A 37 22.43 -12.16 -5.18
N LEU A 38 22.04 -11.04 -4.60
CA LEU A 38 20.66 -10.81 -4.16
C LEU A 38 19.82 -10.41 -5.36
N LYS A 39 19.08 -11.35 -5.90
CA LYS A 39 18.08 -11.09 -6.93
C LYS A 39 17.00 -10.20 -6.33
N LYS A 40 16.89 -8.97 -6.82
CA LYS A 40 15.77 -8.07 -6.48
C LYS A 40 14.49 -8.72 -6.99
N GLN A 41 13.64 -9.19 -6.09
CA GLN A 41 12.31 -9.66 -6.45
C GLN A 41 11.30 -8.58 -6.10
N PRO A 42 10.43 -8.19 -7.02
CA PRO A 42 9.32 -7.33 -6.72
C PRO A 42 8.48 -7.93 -5.59
N THR A 43 8.17 -7.11 -4.60
CA THR A 43 7.30 -7.49 -3.50
C THR A 43 6.45 -6.28 -3.11
N LEU A 44 5.33 -6.53 -2.44
CA LEU A 44 4.53 -5.46 -1.85
C LEU A 44 5.04 -5.13 -0.45
N PHE A 45 4.99 -3.84 -0.08
CA PHE A 45 5.17 -3.46 1.31
C PHE A 45 4.10 -4.13 2.17
N GLY A 46 4.46 -4.63 3.34
CA GLY A 46 3.52 -5.32 4.25
C GLY A 46 3.29 -6.81 3.96
N MET A 47 3.89 -7.37 2.91
CA MET A 47 3.68 -8.75 2.47
C MET A 47 3.99 -9.80 3.55
N GLN A 48 4.90 -9.51 4.48
CA GLN A 48 5.24 -10.38 5.61
C GLN A 48 4.05 -10.68 6.54
N LYS A 49 2.97 -9.89 6.48
CA LYS A 49 1.77 -10.08 7.31
C LYS A 49 0.68 -10.89 6.63
N ILE A 50 0.86 -11.23 5.36
CA ILE A 50 -0.21 -11.75 4.49
C ILE A 50 -0.79 -13.10 4.95
N ASN A 51 0.03 -13.96 5.57
CA ASN A 51 -0.38 -15.32 6.01
C ASN A 51 -1.47 -15.31 7.09
N ARG A 52 -1.73 -14.17 7.73
CA ARG A 52 -2.76 -14.00 8.76
C ARG A 52 -3.89 -13.09 8.31
N ALA A 53 -3.86 -12.67 7.06
CA ALA A 53 -4.85 -11.75 6.53
C ALA A 53 -6.24 -12.38 6.51
N LYS A 54 -7.23 -11.61 6.96
CA LYS A 54 -8.66 -11.91 6.77
C LYS A 54 -9.26 -11.04 5.67
N ARG A 55 -8.73 -9.86 5.50
CA ARG A 55 -9.01 -8.88 4.44
C ARG A 55 -7.69 -8.32 3.97
N ILE A 56 -7.57 -8.04 2.69
CA ILE A 56 -6.36 -7.46 2.10
C ILE A 56 -6.76 -6.19 1.35
N GLY A 57 -6.21 -5.06 1.78
CA GLY A 57 -6.28 -3.79 1.08
C GLY A 57 -4.94 -3.45 0.45
N VAL A 58 -4.95 -3.00 -0.79
CA VAL A 58 -3.75 -2.56 -1.50
C VAL A 58 -3.86 -1.09 -1.85
N VAL A 59 -2.91 -0.31 -1.39
CA VAL A 59 -2.75 1.13 -1.65
C VAL A 59 -1.49 1.42 -2.47
N THR A 60 -1.34 2.64 -2.94
CA THR A 60 -0.18 3.05 -3.75
C THR A 60 1.07 3.17 -2.88
N SER A 61 0.99 3.92 -1.79
CA SER A 61 2.14 4.31 -0.98
C SER A 61 2.25 3.49 0.31
N ALA A 62 3.49 3.20 0.72
CA ALA A 62 3.75 2.52 1.99
C ALA A 62 3.30 3.35 3.20
N VAL A 63 3.33 4.68 3.10
CA VAL A 63 2.81 5.57 4.14
C VAL A 63 1.31 5.37 4.29
N ASP A 64 0.57 5.29 3.17
CA ASP A 64 -0.85 5.02 3.19
C ASP A 64 -1.17 3.66 3.84
N ALA A 65 -0.39 2.62 3.52
CA ALA A 65 -0.56 1.32 4.14
C ALA A 65 -0.34 1.35 5.66
N VAL A 66 0.63 2.14 6.14
CA VAL A 66 0.86 2.34 7.58
C VAL A 66 -0.30 3.08 8.23
N VAL A 67 -0.72 4.19 7.64
CA VAL A 67 -1.86 4.99 8.13
C VAL A 67 -3.13 4.14 8.20
N MET A 68 -3.44 3.43 7.12
CA MET A 68 -4.62 2.58 7.06
C MET A 68 -4.53 1.38 8.00
N SER A 69 -3.35 0.86 8.31
CA SER A 69 -3.17 -0.19 9.32
C SER A 69 -3.49 0.28 10.74
N ILE A 70 -3.41 1.59 11.00
CA ILE A 70 -3.81 2.19 12.28
C ILE A 70 -5.32 2.41 12.31
N ILE A 71 -5.89 2.87 11.19
CA ILE A 71 -7.31 3.21 11.05
C ILE A 71 -8.18 1.96 10.93
N ASP A 72 -7.76 0.97 10.16
CA ASP A 72 -8.44 -0.32 10.02
C ASP A 72 -7.47 -1.48 10.30
N PRO A 73 -7.24 -1.81 11.58
CA PRO A 73 -6.31 -2.86 11.99
C PRO A 73 -6.80 -4.28 11.64
N HIS A 74 -8.07 -4.43 11.24
CA HIS A 74 -8.65 -5.71 10.83
C HIS A 74 -8.35 -6.06 9.37
N CYS A 75 -7.86 -5.11 8.59
CA CYS A 75 -7.40 -5.31 7.23
C CYS A 75 -5.86 -5.38 7.18
N THR A 76 -5.34 -6.28 6.39
CA THR A 76 -3.89 -6.32 6.08
C THR A 76 -3.64 -5.37 4.93
N TRP A 77 -3.02 -4.24 5.24
CA TRP A 77 -2.73 -3.21 4.25
C TRP A 77 -1.36 -3.44 3.61
N LEU A 78 -1.37 -3.52 2.30
CA LEU A 78 -0.20 -3.67 1.45
C LEU A 78 -0.02 -2.43 0.60
N ALA A 79 1.21 -2.17 0.14
CA ALA A 79 1.45 -1.09 -0.82
C ALA A 79 2.34 -1.52 -1.97
N THR A 80 2.08 -0.92 -3.13
CA THR A 80 2.83 -1.20 -4.36
C THR A 80 4.17 -0.45 -4.40
N GLY A 81 4.32 0.60 -3.61
CA GLY A 81 5.59 1.29 -3.38
C GLY A 81 6.01 2.29 -4.46
N HIS A 82 5.19 2.57 -5.47
CA HIS A 82 5.50 3.54 -6.51
C HIS A 82 4.44 4.63 -6.63
N GLU A 83 4.85 5.87 -6.46
CA GLU A 83 4.06 7.03 -6.84
C GLU A 83 3.85 7.03 -8.36
N GLY A 84 2.61 7.12 -8.81
CA GLY A 84 2.25 7.25 -10.23
C GLY A 84 2.23 5.96 -11.06
N LYS A 85 2.48 4.78 -10.45
CA LYS A 85 2.28 3.49 -11.11
C LYS A 85 1.69 2.49 -10.12
N PHE A 86 0.39 2.57 -9.94
CA PHE A 86 -0.32 1.62 -9.12
C PHE A 86 -0.18 0.23 -9.74
N GLY A 87 0.49 -0.66 -9.03
CA GLY A 87 0.33 -2.06 -9.29
C GLY A 87 1.32 -2.82 -10.14
N VAL A 88 2.44 -2.26 -10.59
CA VAL A 88 3.44 -3.03 -11.36
C VAL A 88 3.85 -4.32 -10.64
N ALA A 89 4.01 -4.26 -9.31
CA ALA A 89 4.35 -5.43 -8.51
C ALA A 89 3.23 -6.50 -8.50
N LEU A 90 1.96 -6.11 -8.70
CA LEU A 90 0.80 -7.01 -8.73
C LEU A 90 0.73 -7.88 -10.00
N TYR A 91 1.58 -7.63 -10.99
CA TYR A 91 1.75 -8.51 -12.15
C TYR A 91 2.85 -9.55 -11.95
N HIS A 92 3.64 -9.42 -10.88
CA HIS A 92 4.79 -10.31 -10.69
C HIS A 92 4.33 -11.71 -10.22
N PRO A 93 4.82 -12.81 -10.84
CA PRO A 93 4.38 -14.16 -10.53
C PRO A 93 4.47 -14.56 -9.07
N ASN A 94 5.54 -14.16 -8.37
CA ASN A 94 5.72 -14.47 -6.94
C ASN A 94 4.65 -13.77 -6.09
N VAL A 95 4.38 -12.49 -6.34
CA VAL A 95 3.34 -11.73 -5.63
C VAL A 95 1.96 -12.36 -5.86
N ILE A 96 1.68 -12.74 -7.11
CA ILE A 96 0.44 -13.45 -7.46
C ILE A 96 0.35 -14.80 -6.72
N GLN A 97 1.43 -15.55 -6.67
CA GLN A 97 1.47 -16.83 -5.97
C GLN A 97 1.21 -16.67 -4.47
N ASP A 98 1.85 -15.69 -3.84
CA ASP A 98 1.69 -15.41 -2.41
C ASP A 98 0.26 -14.95 -2.09
N LEU A 99 -0.30 -14.02 -2.88
CA LEU A 99 -1.69 -13.57 -2.74
C LEU A 99 -2.68 -14.72 -2.91
N ARG A 100 -2.49 -15.55 -3.94
CA ARG A 100 -3.32 -16.75 -4.17
C ARG A 100 -3.25 -17.72 -3.00
N GLY A 101 -2.07 -17.90 -2.41
CA GLY A 101 -1.85 -18.81 -1.28
C GLY A 101 -2.66 -18.44 -0.04
N THR A 102 -3.10 -17.19 0.09
CA THR A 102 -3.94 -16.78 1.23
C THR A 102 -5.39 -17.24 1.11
N GLY A 103 -5.91 -17.41 -0.10
CA GLY A 103 -7.34 -17.64 -0.35
C GLY A 103 -8.24 -16.43 -0.04
N VAL A 104 -7.65 -15.29 0.33
CA VAL A 104 -8.36 -14.05 0.72
C VAL A 104 -8.52 -13.13 -0.47
N GLY A 105 -9.68 -12.46 -0.58
CA GLY A 105 -9.91 -11.45 -1.60
C GLY A 105 -9.11 -10.18 -1.36
N VAL A 106 -8.78 -9.48 -2.44
CA VAL A 106 -7.98 -8.25 -2.46
C VAL A 106 -8.87 -7.09 -2.88
N THR A 107 -8.86 -6.01 -2.11
CA THR A 107 -9.48 -4.74 -2.51
C THR A 107 -8.39 -3.75 -2.88
N LEU A 108 -8.49 -3.18 -4.06
CA LEU A 108 -7.56 -2.19 -4.59
C LEU A 108 -8.06 -0.79 -4.27
N TYR A 109 -7.22 0.02 -3.66
CA TYR A 109 -7.49 1.41 -3.29
C TYR A 109 -6.55 2.34 -4.06
N PRO A 110 -6.79 2.58 -5.35
CA PRO A 110 -5.96 3.50 -6.13
C PRO A 110 -6.12 4.93 -5.64
N GLU A 111 -5.20 5.79 -6.03
CA GLU A 111 -5.43 7.24 -5.99
C GLU A 111 -6.52 7.61 -7.00
N CYS A 112 -7.10 8.80 -6.86
CA CYS A 112 -8.30 9.21 -7.63
C CYS A 112 -8.17 9.17 -9.15
N ASP A 113 -6.95 9.16 -9.67
CA ASP A 113 -6.64 9.08 -11.11
C ASP A 113 -6.21 7.66 -11.56
N GLY A 114 -6.08 6.72 -10.62
CA GLY A 114 -5.60 5.36 -10.86
C GLY A 114 -6.69 4.31 -11.16
N GLU A 115 -7.93 4.72 -11.39
CA GLU A 115 -9.07 3.79 -11.55
C GLU A 115 -8.92 2.83 -12.72
N VAL A 116 -8.50 3.34 -13.89
CA VAL A 116 -8.33 2.53 -15.10
C VAL A 116 -7.26 1.47 -14.90
N GLU A 117 -6.14 1.84 -14.29
CA GLU A 117 -5.07 0.89 -13.98
C GLU A 117 -5.51 -0.14 -12.94
N ALA A 118 -6.26 0.27 -11.92
CA ALA A 118 -6.78 -0.62 -10.89
C ALA A 118 -7.73 -1.67 -11.47
N GLU A 119 -8.61 -1.30 -12.41
CA GLU A 119 -9.48 -2.26 -13.10
C GLU A 119 -8.67 -3.27 -13.94
N GLN A 120 -7.62 -2.85 -14.62
CA GLN A 120 -6.73 -3.76 -15.35
C GLN A 120 -6.04 -4.75 -14.41
N ILE A 121 -5.60 -4.28 -13.24
CA ILE A 121 -4.99 -5.12 -12.21
C ILE A 121 -6.00 -6.11 -11.65
N LYS A 122 -7.20 -5.66 -11.33
CA LYS A 122 -8.30 -6.52 -10.88
C LYS A 122 -8.55 -7.66 -11.88
N GLU A 123 -8.67 -7.35 -13.17
CA GLU A 123 -8.83 -8.37 -14.19
C GLU A 123 -7.65 -9.37 -14.22
N ASN A 124 -6.42 -8.89 -14.07
CA ASN A 124 -5.25 -9.76 -14.00
C ASN A 124 -5.29 -10.69 -12.78
N LEU A 125 -5.64 -10.17 -11.61
CA LEU A 125 -5.78 -10.96 -10.39
C LEU A 125 -6.88 -12.01 -10.52
N LEU A 126 -8.04 -11.65 -11.08
CA LEU A 126 -9.14 -12.58 -11.34
C LEU A 126 -8.73 -13.71 -12.30
N ARG A 127 -8.03 -13.40 -13.41
CA ARG A 127 -7.47 -14.40 -14.33
C ARG A 127 -6.50 -15.37 -13.64
N ASN A 128 -5.84 -14.91 -12.60
CA ASN A 128 -4.92 -15.71 -11.78
C ASN A 128 -5.61 -16.42 -10.60
N GLY A 129 -6.94 -16.41 -10.53
CA GLY A 129 -7.73 -17.11 -9.51
C GLY A 129 -7.75 -16.41 -8.14
N ILE A 130 -7.43 -15.12 -8.10
CA ILE A 130 -7.50 -14.28 -6.89
C ILE A 130 -8.76 -13.44 -6.98
N LYS A 131 -9.65 -13.53 -5.99
CA LYS A 131 -10.79 -12.60 -5.89
C LYS A 131 -10.25 -11.19 -5.70
N ALA A 132 -10.68 -10.27 -6.54
CA ALA A 132 -10.23 -8.89 -6.48
C ALA A 132 -11.35 -7.93 -6.84
N ASP A 133 -11.39 -6.79 -6.15
CA ASP A 133 -12.28 -5.68 -6.41
C ASP A 133 -11.52 -4.36 -6.34
N VAL A 134 -12.01 -3.37 -7.07
CA VAL A 134 -11.59 -1.97 -6.89
C VAL A 134 -12.55 -1.34 -5.89
N TYR A 135 -12.01 -0.52 -4.98
CA TYR A 135 -12.81 0.18 -3.99
C TYR A 135 -13.95 0.97 -4.67
N PRO A 136 -15.22 0.65 -4.35
CA PRO A 136 -16.36 1.09 -5.16
C PRO A 136 -16.71 2.57 -4.97
N HIS A 137 -16.09 3.27 -4.01
CA HIS A 137 -16.43 4.65 -3.65
C HIS A 137 -15.37 5.67 -4.08
N LEU A 138 -14.64 5.38 -5.17
CA LEU A 138 -13.62 6.30 -5.72
C LEU A 138 -14.20 7.67 -6.07
N ASP A 139 -15.43 7.72 -6.58
CA ASP A 139 -16.08 8.99 -6.90
C ASP A 139 -16.34 9.85 -5.65
N TYR A 140 -16.63 9.23 -4.52
CA TYR A 140 -16.70 9.93 -3.25
C TYR A 140 -15.36 10.54 -2.87
N LEU A 141 -14.26 9.80 -3.04
CA LEU A 141 -12.92 10.32 -2.77
C LEU A 141 -12.55 11.46 -3.73
N LYS A 142 -12.90 11.36 -5.01
CA LYS A 142 -12.67 12.40 -6.02
C LYS A 142 -13.36 13.73 -5.67
N ASN A 143 -14.54 13.65 -5.07
CA ASN A 143 -15.37 14.80 -4.72
C ASN A 143 -15.06 15.40 -3.35
N CYS A 144 -14.12 14.85 -2.59
CA CYS A 144 -13.68 15.43 -1.32
C CYS A 144 -12.89 16.72 -1.56
N GLU A 145 -13.53 17.88 -1.37
CA GLU A 145 -12.93 19.21 -1.62
C GLU A 145 -11.82 19.57 -0.63
N PHE A 146 -11.82 19.01 0.56
CA PHE A 146 -10.85 19.30 1.61
C PHE A 146 -9.50 18.58 1.46
N VAL A 147 -9.31 17.79 0.42
CA VAL A 147 -8.05 17.09 0.14
C VAL A 147 -7.43 17.65 -1.13
N GLY A 148 -6.17 18.08 -1.04
CA GLY A 148 -5.43 18.65 -2.18
C GLY A 148 -5.21 17.67 -3.35
N HIS A 149 -4.13 17.85 -4.09
CA HIS A 149 -3.89 17.10 -5.33
C HIS A 149 -3.72 15.58 -5.16
N ARG A 150 -3.30 15.09 -4.01
CA ARG A 150 -3.22 13.64 -3.70
C ARG A 150 -4.44 13.22 -2.91
N LYS A 151 -5.32 12.50 -3.56
CA LYS A 151 -6.54 11.96 -2.97
C LYS A 151 -6.41 10.45 -2.84
N SER A 152 -5.73 10.00 -1.80
CA SER A 152 -5.77 8.60 -1.36
C SER A 152 -6.73 8.43 -0.20
N ILE A 153 -7.18 7.22 0.04
CA ILE A 153 -8.03 6.89 1.20
C ILE A 153 -7.37 7.31 2.52
N ALA A 154 -6.06 7.12 2.65
CA ALA A 154 -5.29 7.50 3.83
C ALA A 154 -5.24 9.02 4.03
N THR A 155 -5.05 9.78 2.94
CA THR A 155 -5.03 11.25 3.01
C THR A 155 -6.37 11.79 3.50
N ILE A 156 -7.47 11.23 3.05
CA ILE A 156 -8.82 11.62 3.48
C ILE A 156 -9.02 11.27 4.95
N ALA A 157 -8.65 10.05 5.36
CA ALA A 157 -8.73 9.63 6.74
C ALA A 157 -7.94 10.55 7.70
N LEU A 158 -6.70 10.90 7.35
CA LEU A 158 -5.90 11.83 8.13
C LEU A 158 -6.56 13.21 8.24
N LYS A 159 -7.16 13.70 7.16
CA LYS A 159 -7.86 14.98 7.18
C LYS A 159 -9.09 14.93 8.08
N MET A 160 -9.83 13.84 8.09
CA MET A 160 -10.95 13.66 9.01
C MET A 160 -10.49 13.63 10.47
N ILE A 161 -9.33 13.02 10.77
CA ILE A 161 -8.71 13.07 12.11
C ILE A 161 -8.38 14.51 12.48
N ASP A 162 -7.77 15.28 11.60
CA ASP A 162 -7.47 16.71 11.83
C ASP A 162 -8.74 17.51 12.13
N MET A 163 -9.87 17.14 11.52
CA MET A 163 -11.20 17.73 11.73
C MET A 163 -11.93 17.16 12.96
N GLN A 164 -11.26 16.33 13.76
CA GLN A 164 -11.76 15.73 14.99
C GLN A 164 -12.98 14.79 14.81
N PHE A 165 -13.10 14.14 13.65
CA PHE A 165 -14.06 13.06 13.47
C PHE A 165 -13.71 11.88 14.40
N SER A 166 -14.74 11.21 14.92
CA SER A 166 -14.51 9.99 15.68
C SER A 166 -14.02 8.85 14.80
N TYR A 167 -13.40 7.84 15.40
CA TYR A 167 -12.97 6.64 14.69
C TYR A 167 -14.13 5.98 13.93
N SER A 168 -15.29 5.83 14.58
CA SER A 168 -16.47 5.24 13.95
C SER A 168 -16.95 6.06 12.76
N ASP A 169 -16.96 7.40 12.88
CA ASP A 169 -17.35 8.28 11.77
C ASP A 169 -16.41 8.13 10.58
N ILE A 170 -15.09 7.99 10.82
CA ILE A 170 -14.10 7.79 9.77
C ILE A 170 -14.33 6.46 9.06
N MET A 171 -14.50 5.38 9.82
CA MET A 171 -14.73 4.04 9.26
C MET A 171 -16.00 3.98 8.42
N LEU A 172 -17.06 4.61 8.89
CA LEU A 172 -18.33 4.69 8.17
C LEU A 172 -18.23 5.58 6.93
N ALA A 173 -17.66 6.77 7.05
CA ALA A 173 -17.51 7.70 5.93
C ALA A 173 -16.65 7.13 4.81
N LEU A 174 -15.60 6.37 5.16
CA LEU A 174 -14.75 5.66 4.21
C LEU A 174 -15.34 4.30 3.79
N ARG A 175 -16.55 3.96 4.26
CA ARG A 175 -17.23 2.70 3.96
C ARG A 175 -16.34 1.46 4.13
N LEU A 176 -15.54 1.45 5.19
CA LEU A 176 -14.68 0.33 5.57
C LEU A 176 -15.43 -0.70 6.41
N VAL A 177 -16.56 -0.30 6.98
CA VAL A 177 -17.51 -1.11 7.73
C VAL A 177 -18.93 -0.77 7.31
N ASP A 178 -19.86 -1.71 7.47
CA ASP A 178 -21.28 -1.47 7.25
C ASP A 178 -21.91 -0.78 8.49
N GLU A 179 -23.00 -0.02 8.28
CA GLU A 179 -23.72 0.65 9.37
C GLU A 179 -24.20 -0.31 10.47
N GLN A 180 -24.33 -1.60 10.14
CA GLN A 180 -24.77 -2.63 11.06
C GLN A 180 -23.65 -3.20 11.94
N ASP A 181 -22.40 -2.87 11.65
CA ASP A 181 -21.19 -3.39 12.33
C ASP A 181 -20.64 -2.39 13.37
N ILE A 182 -21.30 -1.24 13.58
CA ILE A 182 -20.96 -0.20 14.54
C ILE A 182 -21.98 -0.20 15.70
#